data_d606c08bbf6d43db851614fb1e3705aa
#
_entry.id   d606c08bbf6d43db851614fb1e3705aa
#
_cell.length_a   1.000
_cell.length_b   1.000
_cell.length_c   1.000
_cell.angle_alpha   90.00
_cell.angle_beta   90.00
_cell.angle_gamma   90.00
#
_symmetry.space_group_name_H-M   'P 1'
#
loop_
_entity.id
_entity.type
_entity.pdbx_description
1 polymer ?
#
loop_
_entity_poly.entity_id
_entity_poly.type
_entity_poly.pdbx_seq_one_letter_code
_entity_poly.pdbx_strand_id
1 'polypeptide(L)'
;MMMSIRIGFLKGVIVLLLVSSCATLPTEPLASGELRLLSMHVPQREDIRVNFPFVVNINFEADGKPEIRTACFSFSGDGPYCFKVTDINYGSPGTIKVQVRAKNSGSHALESYAYYIRDGKVQPTNVVNCNIRVIP
;
A
#
# COMPACT_ATOMS: atom_id res chain seq x y z
N MET A 1 27.14 26.14 24.61
CA MET A 1 27.03 26.04 24.24
C MET A 1 26.54 25.62 23.96
N MET A 2 26.30 25.64 24.15
CA MET A 2 25.91 25.51 23.73
C MET A 2 25.38 25.01 23.47
N MET A 3 25.13 25.12 23.67
CA MET A 3 24.73 24.96 23.24
C MET A 3 24.21 24.47 23.01
N SER A 4 24.17 24.79 23.50
CA SER A 4 23.80 24.66 23.02
C SER A 4 23.19 24.12 22.78
N ILE A 5 22.98 24.35 23.01
CA ILE A 5 22.58 24.30 22.50
C ILE A 5 22.00 23.67 22.29
N ARG A 6 21.85 23.78 22.50
CA ARG A 6 21.51 23.60 22.00
C ARG A 6 20.83 23.00 21.72
N ILE A 7 20.75 23.42 22.17
CA ILE A 7 20.31 23.24 21.59
C ILE A 7 19.71 22.68 21.29
N GLY A 8 19.63 22.88 21.90
CA GLY A 8 19.44 22.82 21.27
C GLY A 8 18.81 22.23 20.94
N PHE A 9 18.69 22.24 20.97
CA PHE A 9 18.40 22.15 20.31
C PHE A 9 17.86 21.55 20.01
N LEU A 10 17.70 21.67 20.63
CA LEU A 10 17.47 21.69 19.97
C LEU A 10 17.03 21.26 19.61
N LYS A 11 16.92 21.18 19.99
CA LYS A 11 16.66 21.16 19.34
C LYS A 11 16.04 20.85 18.74
N GLY A 12 15.72 20.95 19.30
CA GLY A 12 15.41 21.13 18.47
C GLY A 12 14.75 20.70 18.03
N VAL A 13 14.57 20.62 18.12
CA VAL A 13 14.19 20.55 17.40
C VAL A 13 13.55 20.12 17.07
N ILE A 14 13.24 20.18 17.39
CA ILE A 14 12.81 20.09 16.73
C ILE A 14 12.10 19.81 16.31
N VAL A 15 11.86 19.95 16.56
CA VAL A 15 11.36 19.93 15.81
C VAL A 15 10.67 19.63 15.42
N LEU A 16 10.33 19.76 15.54
CA LEU A 16 9.80 19.66 14.85
C LEU A 16 9.11 19.22 14.58
N LEU A 17 8.77 19.35 14.71
CA LEU A 17 8.22 19.07 14.15
C LEU A 17 7.48 18.64 13.89
N LEU A 18 7.08 18.75 13.94
CA LEU A 18 6.48 18.41 13.39
C LEU A 18 5.81 18.02 12.97
N VAL A 19 5.46 18.13 12.96
CA VAL A 19 5.01 17.79 12.33
C VAL A 19 4.41 17.30 11.91
N SER A 20 4.11 17.24 11.75
CA SER A 20 3.69 16.71 11.15
C SER A 20 3.24 16.06 10.70
N SER A 21 2.93 15.84 10.71
CA SER A 21 2.74 15.12 10.22
C SER A 21 2.43 14.48 9.50
N CYS A 22 2.16 14.35 9.14
CA CYS A 22 1.96 13.70 8.41
C CYS A 22 2.65 12.89 7.93
N ALA A 23 2.77 12.59 8.02
CA ALA A 23 3.32 11.84 7.74
C ALA A 23 4.13 11.41 7.18
N THR A 24 4.75 11.43 7.35
CA THR A 24 5.57 10.95 6.79
C THR A 24 6.06 9.82 7.07
N LEU A 25 6.39 9.30 6.46
CA LEU A 25 6.63 8.11 6.43
C LEU A 25 7.91 7.72 6.71
N PRO A 26 8.12 6.78 7.46
CA PRO A 26 9.39 6.25 7.71
C PRO A 26 9.94 5.82 6.45
N THR A 27 11.05 6.23 6.28
CA THR A 27 11.69 5.92 5.12
C THR A 27 12.83 5.07 5.45
N GLU A 28 12.59 3.96 6.04
CA GLU A 28 13.62 2.96 6.13
C GLU A 28 13.97 2.52 4.74
N PRO A 29 15.26 2.42 4.40
CA PRO A 29 15.64 1.92 3.10
C PRO A 29 15.14 0.50 2.92
N LEU A 30 14.83 0.16 1.67
CA LEU A 30 14.43 -1.19 1.33
C LEU A 30 15.58 -2.15 1.56
N ALA A 31 15.27 -3.32 2.09
CA ALA A 31 16.23 -4.40 2.14
C ALA A 31 16.40 -5.00 0.75
N SER A 32 17.43 -5.82 0.57
CA SER A 32 17.70 -6.45 -0.72
C SER A 32 16.52 -7.32 -1.14
N GLY A 33 15.99 -7.05 -2.34
CA GLY A 33 14.88 -7.80 -2.91
C GLY A 33 13.53 -7.50 -2.29
N GLU A 34 13.43 -6.51 -1.45
CA GLU A 34 12.18 -6.20 -0.74
C GLU A 34 11.19 -5.49 -1.64
N LEU A 35 9.91 -5.78 -1.44
CA LEU A 35 8.79 -5.09 -2.05
C LEU A 35 7.96 -4.47 -0.94
N ARG A 36 7.66 -3.18 -1.05
CA ARG A 36 6.89 -2.45 -0.05
C ARG A 36 5.75 -1.73 -0.71
N LEU A 37 4.52 -1.96 -0.23
CA LEU A 37 3.35 -1.25 -0.74
C LEU A 37 3.28 0.12 -0.09
N LEU A 38 2.94 1.13 -0.88
CA LEU A 38 2.89 2.51 -0.43
C LEU A 38 1.46 3.00 -0.21
N SER A 39 0.58 2.72 -1.16
CA SER A 39 -0.80 3.19 -1.11
C SER A 39 -1.65 2.39 -2.07
N MET A 40 -2.96 2.50 -1.90
CA MET A 40 -3.93 1.83 -2.74
C MET A 40 -5.07 2.78 -3.04
N HIS A 41 -5.56 2.76 -4.28
CA HIS A 41 -6.72 3.56 -4.63
C HIS A 41 -7.48 2.90 -5.78
N VAL A 42 -8.76 3.28 -5.88
CA VAL A 42 -9.63 2.79 -6.95
C VAL A 42 -9.88 3.97 -7.88
N PRO A 43 -9.35 3.92 -9.11
CA PRO A 43 -9.43 5.07 -10.00
C PRO A 43 -10.79 5.27 -10.65
N GLN A 44 -11.71 4.31 -10.50
CA GLN A 44 -13.01 4.41 -11.13
C GLN A 44 -13.83 5.51 -10.51
N ARG A 45 -14.47 6.30 -11.35
CA ARG A 45 -15.37 7.34 -10.87
C ARG A 45 -16.80 6.83 -10.76
N GLU A 46 -17.10 5.75 -11.46
CA GLU A 46 -18.42 5.14 -11.42
C GLU A 46 -18.55 4.30 -10.16
N ASP A 47 -19.80 4.07 -9.78
CA ASP A 47 -20.07 3.29 -8.60
C ASP A 47 -19.57 1.86 -8.76
N ILE A 48 -18.99 1.34 -7.69
CA ILE A 48 -18.60 -0.05 -7.63
C ILE A 48 -19.85 -0.86 -7.31
N ARG A 49 -20.11 -1.90 -8.10
CA ARG A 49 -21.28 -2.75 -7.91
C ARG A 49 -20.89 -4.13 -7.46
N VAL A 50 -21.79 -4.74 -6.69
CA VAL A 50 -21.62 -6.13 -6.24
C VAL A 50 -21.39 -7.04 -7.44
N ASN A 51 -20.36 -7.87 -7.37
CA ASN A 51 -19.99 -8.90 -8.35
C ASN A 51 -19.56 -8.38 -9.72
N PHE A 52 -19.44 -7.07 -9.91
CA PHE A 52 -18.84 -6.52 -11.12
C PHE A 52 -17.39 -6.18 -10.87
N PRO A 53 -16.51 -6.49 -11.84
CA PRO A 53 -15.09 -6.22 -11.64
C PRO A 53 -14.80 -4.72 -11.60
N PHE A 54 -13.90 -4.35 -10.74
CA PHE A 54 -13.36 -2.99 -10.69
C PHE A 54 -11.84 -3.08 -10.53
N VAL A 55 -11.14 -2.04 -10.93
CA VAL A 55 -9.68 -2.01 -10.91
C VAL A 55 -9.21 -1.34 -9.63
N VAL A 56 -8.23 -1.97 -8.99
CA VAL A 56 -7.52 -1.40 -7.86
C VAL A 56 -6.09 -1.14 -8.28
N ASN A 57 -5.60 0.06 -8.01
CA ASN A 57 -4.21 0.42 -8.25
C ASN A 57 -3.47 0.42 -6.91
N ILE A 58 -2.33 -0.24 -6.88
CA ILE A 58 -1.48 -0.27 -5.70
C ILE A 58 -0.13 0.29 -6.08
N ASN A 59 0.30 1.35 -5.41
CA ASN A 59 1.62 1.92 -5.62
C ASN A 59 2.62 1.22 -4.71
N PHE A 60 3.81 0.96 -5.22
CA PHE A 60 4.82 0.25 -4.47
C PHE A 60 6.22 0.79 -4.76
N GLU A 61 7.16 0.45 -3.91
CA GLU A 61 8.57 0.58 -4.18
C GLU A 61 9.22 -0.78 -3.99
N ALA A 62 10.29 -1.03 -4.72
CA ALA A 62 10.95 -2.32 -4.68
C ALA A 62 12.43 -2.17 -4.93
N ASP A 63 13.20 -3.05 -4.32
CA ASP A 63 14.60 -3.21 -4.65
C ASP A 63 14.69 -4.20 -5.81
N GLY A 64 15.05 -3.71 -6.99
CA GLY A 64 15.05 -4.52 -8.20
C GLY A 64 13.66 -4.75 -8.76
N LYS A 65 13.45 -5.90 -9.36
CA LYS A 65 12.18 -6.27 -9.96
C LYS A 65 11.72 -7.63 -9.41
N PRO A 66 11.31 -7.69 -8.13
CA PRO A 66 10.85 -8.97 -7.60
C PRO A 66 9.61 -9.47 -8.33
N GLU A 67 9.48 -10.77 -8.41
CA GLU A 67 8.31 -11.39 -9.04
C GLU A 67 7.12 -11.25 -8.10
N ILE A 68 6.07 -10.59 -8.56
CA ILE A 68 4.84 -10.40 -7.79
C ILE A 68 3.80 -11.38 -8.30
N ARG A 69 3.27 -12.21 -7.40
CA ARG A 69 2.37 -13.30 -7.77
C ARG A 69 0.91 -12.91 -7.68
N THR A 70 0.47 -12.55 -6.50
CA THR A 70 -0.95 -12.29 -6.23
C THR A 70 -1.08 -11.09 -5.32
N ALA A 71 -2.24 -10.46 -5.37
CA ALA A 71 -2.64 -9.44 -4.42
C ALA A 71 -3.91 -9.93 -3.73
N CYS A 72 -3.96 -9.81 -2.42
CA CYS A 72 -5.05 -10.31 -1.61
C CYS A 72 -5.79 -9.15 -0.97
N PHE A 73 -7.11 -9.25 -0.91
CA PHE A 73 -7.98 -8.15 -0.47
C PHE A 73 -8.95 -8.64 0.58
N SER A 74 -9.13 -7.84 1.62
CA SER A 74 -10.17 -8.07 2.63
C SER A 74 -11.12 -6.88 2.62
N PHE A 75 -12.41 -7.15 2.72
CA PHE A 75 -13.46 -6.16 2.71
C PHE A 75 -14.08 -6.09 4.10
N SER A 76 -13.67 -5.10 4.90
CA SER A 76 -14.12 -4.94 6.29
C SER A 76 -13.95 -6.23 7.09
N GLY A 77 -12.81 -6.91 6.89
CA GLY A 77 -12.51 -8.16 7.59
C GLY A 77 -12.98 -9.42 6.89
N ASP A 78 -13.77 -9.31 5.83
CA ASP A 78 -14.20 -10.48 5.05
C ASP A 78 -13.12 -10.78 4.01
N GLY A 79 -12.54 -11.94 4.07
CA GLY A 79 -11.46 -12.37 3.21
C GLY A 79 -10.32 -12.99 4.01
N PRO A 80 -9.12 -13.03 3.45
CA PRO A 80 -8.71 -12.39 2.19
C PRO A 80 -9.13 -13.20 0.95
N TYR A 81 -9.40 -12.47 -0.11
CA TYR A 81 -9.63 -13.02 -1.44
C TYR A 81 -8.45 -12.63 -2.31
N CYS A 82 -7.79 -13.61 -2.93
CA CYS A 82 -6.54 -13.35 -3.64
C CYS A 82 -6.77 -13.45 -5.14
N PHE A 83 -6.20 -12.49 -5.87
CA PHE A 83 -6.36 -12.36 -7.31
C PHE A 83 -4.98 -12.35 -7.95
N LYS A 84 -4.88 -12.98 -9.12
CA LYS A 84 -3.63 -12.96 -9.86
C LYS A 84 -3.36 -11.54 -10.35
N VAL A 85 -2.12 -11.10 -10.18
CA VAL A 85 -1.69 -9.79 -10.68
C VAL A 85 -1.45 -9.92 -12.17
N THR A 86 -2.05 -9.03 -12.95
CA THR A 86 -1.97 -9.10 -14.40
C THR A 86 -1.20 -7.95 -15.02
N ASP A 87 -1.00 -6.85 -14.30
CA ASP A 87 -0.34 -5.68 -14.86
C ASP A 87 0.55 -5.06 -13.81
N ILE A 88 1.84 -5.03 -14.07
CA ILE A 88 2.84 -4.48 -13.15
C ILE A 88 3.73 -3.52 -13.92
N ASN A 89 3.89 -2.32 -13.36
CA ASN A 89 4.82 -1.35 -13.88
C ASN A 89 5.88 -1.09 -12.80
N TYR A 90 7.13 -1.46 -13.09
CA TYR A 90 8.24 -1.28 -12.15
C TYR A 90 8.87 0.10 -12.30
N GLY A 91 8.08 1.12 -12.15
CA GLY A 91 8.59 2.48 -12.16
C GLY A 91 8.97 2.95 -10.76
N SER A 92 9.09 4.26 -10.61
CA SER A 92 9.37 4.87 -9.32
C SER A 92 8.40 6.02 -9.09
N PRO A 93 7.29 5.77 -8.43
CA PRO A 93 6.86 4.50 -7.81
C PRO A 93 6.37 3.50 -8.84
N GLY A 94 6.39 2.24 -8.45
CA GLY A 94 5.78 1.19 -9.25
C GLY A 94 4.27 1.13 -9.04
N THR A 95 3.60 0.42 -9.93
CA THR A 95 2.15 0.27 -9.88
C THR A 95 1.73 -1.15 -10.20
N ILE A 96 0.86 -1.70 -9.37
CA ILE A 96 0.18 -2.97 -9.62
C ILE A 96 -1.27 -2.66 -9.89
N LYS A 97 -1.82 -3.24 -10.97
CA LYS A 97 -3.26 -3.13 -11.27
C LYS A 97 -3.88 -4.51 -11.15
N VAL A 98 -4.98 -4.58 -10.43
CA VAL A 98 -5.67 -5.84 -10.16
C VAL A 98 -7.16 -5.64 -10.38
N GLN A 99 -7.81 -6.59 -11.04
CA GLN A 99 -9.25 -6.62 -11.13
C GLN A 99 -9.81 -7.38 -9.94
N VAL A 100 -10.74 -6.75 -9.25
CA VAL A 100 -11.29 -7.26 -8.00
C VAL A 100 -12.81 -7.23 -8.08
N ARG A 101 -13.46 -8.12 -7.34
CA ARG A 101 -14.93 -8.14 -7.23
C ARG A 101 -15.31 -8.10 -5.77
N ALA A 102 -16.28 -7.26 -5.43
CA ALA A 102 -16.85 -7.19 -4.10
C ALA A 102 -18.09 -8.08 -4.04
N LYS A 103 -18.25 -8.81 -2.95
CA LYS A 103 -19.40 -9.71 -2.79
C LYS A 103 -20.58 -9.05 -2.13
N ASN A 104 -20.34 -8.06 -1.30
CA ASN A 104 -21.39 -7.43 -0.50
C ASN A 104 -21.43 -5.93 -0.73
N SER A 105 -22.63 -5.38 -0.71
CA SER A 105 -22.80 -3.92 -0.79
C SER A 105 -22.48 -3.27 0.55
N GLY A 106 -22.31 -1.96 0.51
CA GLY A 106 -22.06 -1.14 1.68
C GLY A 106 -20.72 -0.46 1.64
N SER A 107 -20.40 0.23 2.73
CA SER A 107 -19.09 0.86 2.89
C SER A 107 -18.10 -0.16 3.45
N HIS A 108 -16.96 -0.26 2.82
CA HIS A 108 -15.95 -1.23 3.22
C HIS A 108 -14.60 -0.57 3.43
N ALA A 109 -13.91 -1.00 4.48
CA ALA A 109 -12.48 -0.75 4.62
C ALA A 109 -11.77 -1.84 3.82
N LEU A 110 -11.23 -1.47 2.67
CA LEU A 110 -10.52 -2.39 1.80
C LEU A 110 -9.06 -2.45 2.23
N GLU A 111 -8.58 -3.63 2.54
CA GLU A 111 -7.18 -3.85 2.89
C GLU A 111 -6.55 -4.78 1.89
N SER A 112 -5.27 -4.55 1.59
CA SER A 112 -4.56 -5.37 0.62
C SER A 112 -3.12 -5.59 1.03
N TYR A 113 -2.61 -6.75 0.66
CA TYR A 113 -1.20 -7.08 0.68
C TYR A 113 -0.92 -7.95 -0.54
N ALA A 114 0.34 -8.11 -0.88
CA ALA A 114 0.72 -8.90 -2.04
C ALA A 114 1.72 -9.97 -1.65
N TYR A 115 1.77 -11.03 -2.43
CA TYR A 115 2.80 -12.06 -2.30
C TYR A 115 3.81 -11.92 -3.42
N TYR A 116 5.06 -11.98 -3.06
CA TYR A 116 6.17 -11.85 -4.00
C TYR A 116 7.29 -12.82 -3.64
N ILE A 117 8.23 -12.98 -4.56
CA ILE A 117 9.36 -13.90 -4.36
C ILE A 117 10.57 -13.10 -3.91
N ARG A 118 11.16 -13.52 -2.80
CA ARG A 118 12.41 -12.97 -2.31
C ARG A 118 13.31 -14.11 -1.85
N ASP A 119 14.51 -14.15 -2.37
CA ASP A 119 15.46 -15.22 -2.07
C ASP A 119 14.86 -16.61 -2.31
N GLY A 120 14.10 -16.75 -3.39
CA GLY A 120 13.46 -18.01 -3.76
C GLY A 120 12.25 -18.39 -2.93
N LYS A 121 11.80 -17.52 -2.03
CA LYS A 121 10.69 -17.82 -1.13
C LYS A 121 9.56 -16.83 -1.33
N VAL A 122 8.33 -17.32 -1.23
CA VAL A 122 7.14 -16.48 -1.29
C VAL A 122 6.98 -15.76 0.04
N GLN A 123 6.82 -14.45 -0.01
CA GLN A 123 6.67 -13.62 1.18
C GLN A 123 5.53 -12.62 1.00
N PRO A 124 4.83 -12.27 2.08
CA PRO A 124 3.84 -11.21 2.01
C PRO A 124 4.48 -9.84 2.17
N THR A 125 3.82 -8.84 1.61
CA THR A 125 4.19 -7.44 1.83
C THR A 125 3.51 -6.91 3.09
N ASN A 126 3.77 -5.64 3.39
CA ASN A 126 2.97 -4.88 4.33
C ASN A 126 1.56 -4.67 3.79
N VAL A 127 0.65 -4.23 4.65
CA VAL A 127 -0.76 -4.01 4.32
C VAL A 127 -0.98 -2.53 4.01
N VAL A 128 -1.78 -2.26 2.97
CA VAL A 128 -2.28 -0.92 2.67
C VAL A 128 -3.79 -0.96 2.65
N ASN A 129 -4.44 0.20 2.76
CA ASN A 129 -5.89 0.22 2.84
C ASN A 129 -6.47 1.47 2.20
N CYS A 130 -7.74 1.39 1.86
CA CYS A 130 -8.56 2.53 1.45
C CYS A 130 -10.02 2.21 1.72
N ASN A 131 -10.86 3.24 1.68
CA ASN A 131 -12.30 3.04 1.87
C ASN A 131 -12.99 3.08 0.53
N ILE A 132 -13.95 2.17 0.35
CA ILE A 132 -14.76 2.10 -0.86
C ILE A 132 -16.23 1.97 -0.47
N ARG A 133 -17.10 2.29 -1.43
CA ARG A 133 -18.53 2.08 -1.29
C ARG A 133 -19.01 1.21 -2.44
N VAL A 134 -19.70 0.13 -2.09
CA VAL A 134 -20.22 -0.83 -3.06
C VAL A 134 -21.74 -0.74 -3.05
N ILE A 135 -22.34 -0.56 -4.21
CA ILE A 135 -23.80 -0.52 -4.34
C ILE A 135 -24.30 -1.87 -4.85
N PRO A 136 -25.59 -2.18 -4.55
CA PRO A 136 -26.15 -3.46 -4.97
C PRO A 136 -26.18 -3.64 -6.48
#